data_f4202bd4e00fa4657237db028727c683
#
_entry.id   f4202bd4e00fa4657237db028727c683
#
_cell.length_a   1.000
_cell.length_b   1.000
_cell.length_c   1.000
_cell.angle_alpha   90.00
_cell.angle_beta   90.00
_cell.angle_gamma   90.00
#
_symmetry.space_group_name_H-M   'P 1'
#
loop_
_entity.id
_entity.type
_entity.pdbx_description
1 polymer ?
#
loop_
_entity_poly.entity_id
_entity_poly.type
_entity_poly.pdbx_seq_one_letter_code
_entity_poly.pdbx_strand_id
1 'polypeptide(L)'
;MQRITLALPEDDLSNESGRMTGAAAMGLKLRVLLFVASPLFNSDEPYFPGEASDKLMTWFGGYSEQRWKDAAKAGEDFFKSWKQGGFYELVQKETATKNTIRQAFQDAYYTRGTTESLISVRRHFRTNGISTLLQSLRWGAWCPTKECFDLFPMANGDDFDWDNPVHKKNPFINRDPRLCETILLDGDDFQGRKAEVFKEDANDKKNYPKGADWNKNNLDSKSLSTGIAGRKFALDRKGEYNNRVIHWPYLRLLKYILLMQRH
;
A
#
# COMPACT_ATOMS: atom_id res chain seq x y z
N MET A 1 -32.20 14.25 -8.95
CA MET A 1 -30.75 14.01 -8.81
C MET A 1 -30.16 15.20 -8.08
N GLN A 2 -29.90 15.07 -6.79
CA GLN A 2 -29.21 16.12 -6.03
C GLN A 2 -27.78 16.20 -6.60
N ARG A 3 -27.39 17.40 -7.06
CA ARG A 3 -26.00 17.73 -7.28
C ARG A 3 -25.27 17.49 -5.96
N ILE A 4 -24.47 16.44 -5.90
CA ILE A 4 -23.43 16.34 -4.86
C ILE A 4 -22.54 17.52 -5.16
N THR A 5 -22.61 18.52 -4.33
CA THR A 5 -21.83 19.75 -4.48
C THR A 5 -20.37 19.35 -4.45
N LEU A 6 -19.69 19.60 -5.53
CA LEU A 6 -18.32 19.19 -5.83
C LEU A 6 -17.28 19.92 -4.98
N ALA A 7 -17.62 20.55 -3.95
CA ALA A 7 -16.60 21.31 -3.25
C ALA A 7 -16.94 21.48 -1.78
N LEU A 8 -16.32 20.65 -0.96
CA LEU A 8 -15.60 21.32 0.10
C LEU A 8 -14.35 21.86 -0.58
N PRO A 9 -14.04 23.16 -0.42
CA PRO A 9 -12.78 23.70 -0.86
C PRO A 9 -11.67 22.86 -0.23
N GLU A 10 -10.92 22.18 -1.07
CA GLU A 10 -9.87 21.24 -0.65
C GLU A 10 -8.68 22.00 -0.06
N ASP A 11 -8.68 23.29 -0.16
CA ASP A 11 -7.75 24.27 0.38
C ASP A 11 -7.99 24.62 1.86
N ASP A 12 -9.17 24.38 2.43
CA ASP A 12 -9.38 24.50 3.88
C ASP A 12 -9.08 23.19 4.61
N LEU A 13 -7.83 22.80 4.59
CA LEU A 13 -7.31 21.61 5.29
C LEU A 13 -7.41 21.72 6.81
N SER A 14 -7.70 22.90 7.36
CA SER A 14 -7.61 23.13 8.80
C SER A 14 -8.82 22.57 9.57
N ASN A 15 -10.04 22.79 9.09
CA ASN A 15 -11.28 22.43 9.81
C ASN A 15 -12.07 21.30 9.18
N GLU A 16 -12.05 21.18 7.85
CA GLU A 16 -12.88 20.23 7.08
C GLU A 16 -12.12 18.99 6.60
N SER A 17 -10.85 18.93 6.89
CA SER A 17 -9.98 17.83 6.47
C SER A 17 -10.43 16.49 7.08
N GLY A 18 -10.65 15.52 6.19
CA GLY A 18 -11.14 14.18 6.55
C GLY A 18 -12.61 13.96 6.25
N ARG A 19 -13.34 14.97 5.77
CA ARG A 19 -14.68 14.82 5.21
C ARG A 19 -14.63 14.15 3.84
N MET A 20 -15.73 13.53 3.47
CA MET A 20 -15.89 12.90 2.15
C MET A 20 -16.01 13.98 1.07
N THR A 21 -15.06 14.03 0.15
CA THR A 21 -15.10 14.92 -1.01
C THR A 21 -15.92 14.33 -2.15
N GLY A 22 -16.31 15.16 -3.12
CA GLY A 22 -16.98 14.68 -4.34
C GLY A 22 -16.12 13.65 -5.10
N ALA A 23 -14.82 13.88 -5.23
CA ALA A 23 -13.88 12.95 -5.85
C ALA A 23 -13.77 11.63 -5.05
N ALA A 24 -13.76 11.69 -3.72
CA ALA A 24 -13.77 10.51 -2.87
C ALA A 24 -15.05 9.67 -3.06
N ALA A 25 -16.21 10.32 -3.15
CA ALA A 25 -17.48 9.65 -3.43
C ALA A 25 -17.52 9.02 -4.82
N MET A 26 -17.02 9.71 -5.83
CA MET A 26 -16.92 9.17 -7.20
C MET A 26 -15.93 7.99 -7.28
N GLY A 27 -14.79 8.09 -6.63
CA GLY A 27 -13.83 7.00 -6.53
C GLY A 27 -14.43 5.78 -5.81
N LEU A 28 -15.15 5.98 -4.71
CA LEU A 28 -15.84 4.89 -4.04
C LEU A 28 -16.91 4.25 -4.93
N LYS A 29 -17.70 5.04 -5.65
CA LYS A 29 -18.65 4.53 -6.64
C LYS A 29 -17.98 3.67 -7.70
N LEU A 30 -16.89 4.15 -8.29
CA LEU A 30 -16.12 3.38 -9.27
C LEU A 30 -15.64 2.05 -8.70
N ARG A 31 -15.11 2.06 -7.48
CA ARG A 31 -14.66 0.83 -6.81
C ARG A 31 -15.78 -0.17 -6.62
N VAL A 32 -16.96 0.27 -6.20
CA VAL A 32 -18.13 -0.60 -6.02
C VAL A 32 -18.57 -1.18 -7.35
N LEU A 33 -18.66 -0.37 -8.41
CA LEU A 33 -19.08 -0.86 -9.74
C LEU A 33 -18.09 -1.87 -10.33
N LEU A 34 -16.78 -1.62 -10.18
CA LEU A 34 -15.75 -2.59 -10.59
C LEU A 34 -15.87 -3.91 -9.82
N PHE A 35 -16.21 -3.84 -8.53
CA PHE A 35 -16.41 -5.02 -7.72
C PHE A 35 -17.63 -5.82 -8.18
N VAL A 36 -18.73 -5.14 -8.45
CA VAL A 36 -19.97 -5.73 -8.98
C VAL A 36 -19.76 -6.34 -10.38
N ALA A 37 -18.92 -5.72 -11.21
CA ALA A 37 -18.60 -6.21 -12.55
C ALA A 37 -17.61 -7.38 -12.54
N SER A 38 -16.91 -7.64 -11.43
CA SER A 38 -15.90 -8.70 -11.36
C SER A 38 -16.49 -10.09 -11.54
N PRO A 39 -15.72 -11.07 -12.04
CA PRO A 39 -16.22 -12.44 -12.30
C PRO A 39 -16.84 -13.11 -11.08
N LEU A 40 -16.45 -12.70 -9.86
CA LEU A 40 -17.02 -13.25 -8.61
C LEU A 40 -18.52 -12.97 -8.47
N PHE A 41 -18.99 -11.81 -8.98
CA PHE A 41 -20.39 -11.37 -8.86
C PHE A 41 -21.11 -11.33 -10.21
N ASN A 42 -20.36 -11.28 -11.30
CA ASN A 42 -20.84 -11.13 -12.68
C ASN A 42 -20.44 -12.36 -13.50
N SER A 43 -21.02 -13.48 -13.17
CA SER A 43 -20.84 -14.80 -13.80
C SER A 43 -22.18 -15.36 -14.19
N ASP A 44 -22.21 -16.33 -15.11
CA ASP A 44 -23.46 -16.99 -15.56
C ASP A 44 -24.14 -17.75 -14.41
N GLU A 45 -23.34 -18.30 -13.50
CA GLU A 45 -23.80 -19.02 -12.32
C GLU A 45 -23.17 -18.45 -11.05
N PRO A 46 -23.82 -18.57 -9.88
CA PRO A 46 -23.25 -18.12 -8.62
C PRO A 46 -22.04 -18.98 -8.24
N TYR A 47 -20.99 -18.35 -7.72
CA TYR A 47 -19.79 -19.03 -7.26
C TYR A 47 -20.09 -20.02 -6.12
N PHE A 48 -21.00 -19.64 -5.21
CA PHE A 48 -21.59 -20.51 -4.20
C PHE A 48 -23.11 -20.45 -4.29
N PRO A 49 -23.78 -21.51 -4.79
CA PRO A 49 -25.23 -21.57 -4.80
C PRO A 49 -25.78 -21.71 -3.38
N GLY A 50 -26.92 -21.07 -3.11
CA GLY A 50 -27.60 -21.10 -1.83
C GLY A 50 -28.51 -19.90 -1.61
N GLU A 51 -29.11 -19.80 -0.43
CA GLU A 51 -30.10 -18.78 -0.10
C GLU A 51 -29.64 -17.34 -0.40
N ALA A 52 -28.36 -17.03 -0.16
CA ALA A 52 -27.81 -15.69 -0.41
C ALA A 52 -27.70 -15.39 -1.91
N SER A 53 -27.34 -16.35 -2.75
CA SER A 53 -27.34 -16.20 -4.20
C SER A 53 -28.77 -16.16 -4.77
N ASP A 54 -29.68 -16.98 -4.26
CA ASP A 54 -31.06 -16.99 -4.69
C ASP A 54 -31.78 -15.66 -4.40
N LYS A 55 -31.38 -15.00 -3.30
CA LYS A 55 -31.82 -13.63 -2.95
C LYS A 55 -31.01 -12.51 -3.62
N LEU A 56 -30.15 -12.82 -4.57
CA LEU A 56 -29.28 -11.86 -5.30
C LEU A 56 -28.40 -11.00 -4.39
N MET A 57 -27.96 -11.52 -3.25
CA MET A 57 -27.09 -10.80 -2.31
C MET A 57 -25.60 -10.96 -2.62
N THR A 58 -25.22 -12.11 -3.20
CA THR A 58 -23.82 -12.46 -3.51
C THR A 58 -23.59 -12.75 -5.00
N TRP A 59 -24.63 -12.73 -5.78
CA TRP A 59 -24.64 -12.94 -7.22
C TRP A 59 -25.83 -12.18 -7.81
N PHE A 60 -25.68 -11.56 -8.96
CA PHE A 60 -26.68 -10.60 -9.46
C PHE A 60 -27.47 -11.13 -10.66
N GLY A 61 -27.71 -12.44 -10.74
CA GLY A 61 -28.65 -13.02 -11.69
C GLY A 61 -28.09 -13.20 -13.12
N GLY A 62 -26.83 -13.64 -13.24
CA GLY A 62 -26.20 -13.90 -14.53
C GLY A 62 -25.18 -12.85 -14.96
N TYR A 63 -24.39 -13.20 -15.97
CA TYR A 63 -23.42 -12.28 -16.57
C TYR A 63 -24.12 -11.13 -17.29
N SER A 64 -23.56 -9.93 -17.12
CA SER A 64 -24.02 -8.73 -17.83
C SER A 64 -22.83 -7.85 -18.20
N GLU A 65 -22.61 -7.66 -19.49
CA GLU A 65 -21.62 -6.72 -20.02
C GLU A 65 -21.90 -5.27 -19.58
N GLN A 66 -23.17 -4.95 -19.33
CA GLN A 66 -23.57 -3.62 -18.88
C GLN A 66 -22.90 -3.20 -17.57
N ARG A 67 -22.63 -4.15 -16.65
CA ARG A 67 -21.91 -3.85 -15.41
C ARG A 67 -20.49 -3.35 -15.64
N TRP A 68 -19.80 -3.89 -16.65
CA TRP A 68 -18.49 -3.39 -17.08
C TRP A 68 -18.59 -2.02 -17.72
N LYS A 69 -19.58 -1.79 -18.59
CA LYS A 69 -19.82 -0.48 -19.20
C LYS A 69 -20.14 0.59 -18.15
N ASP A 70 -20.93 0.25 -17.13
CA ASP A 70 -21.23 1.17 -16.03
C ASP A 70 -20.00 1.50 -15.19
N ALA A 71 -19.14 0.53 -14.95
CA ALA A 71 -17.87 0.75 -14.26
C ALA A 71 -16.91 1.61 -15.08
N ALA A 72 -16.76 1.34 -16.37
CA ALA A 72 -15.95 2.14 -17.28
C ALA A 72 -16.45 3.59 -17.36
N LYS A 73 -17.76 3.78 -17.50
CA LYS A 73 -18.38 5.11 -17.50
C LYS A 73 -18.13 5.87 -16.20
N ALA A 74 -18.24 5.21 -15.05
CA ALA A 74 -17.93 5.83 -13.77
C ALA A 74 -16.45 6.22 -13.66
N GLY A 75 -15.55 5.44 -14.25
CA GLY A 75 -14.13 5.78 -14.37
C GLY A 75 -13.87 7.01 -15.20
N GLU A 76 -14.48 7.08 -16.39
CA GLU A 76 -14.39 8.29 -17.24
C GLU A 76 -14.90 9.54 -16.52
N ASP A 77 -16.05 9.44 -15.87
CA ASP A 77 -16.66 10.57 -15.16
C ASP A 77 -15.77 11.03 -14.00
N PHE A 78 -15.16 10.08 -13.27
CA PHE A 78 -14.17 10.37 -12.22
C PHE A 78 -12.96 11.14 -12.78
N PHE A 79 -12.37 10.66 -13.88
CA PHE A 79 -11.19 11.30 -14.48
C PHE A 79 -11.50 12.67 -15.10
N LYS A 80 -12.66 12.82 -15.70
CA LYS A 80 -13.12 14.14 -16.20
C LYS A 80 -13.25 15.14 -15.06
N SER A 81 -13.90 14.74 -13.97
CA SER A 81 -14.06 15.57 -12.78
C SER A 81 -12.74 15.94 -12.14
N TRP A 82 -11.83 14.97 -12.00
CA TRP A 82 -10.51 15.19 -11.43
C TRP A 82 -9.66 16.17 -12.24
N LYS A 83 -9.58 15.99 -13.57
CA LYS A 83 -8.82 16.90 -14.44
C LYS A 83 -9.35 18.33 -14.40
N GLN A 84 -10.65 18.52 -14.22
CA GLN A 84 -11.28 19.84 -14.16
C GLN A 84 -11.09 20.51 -12.79
N GLY A 85 -10.97 19.74 -11.72
CA GLY A 85 -10.87 20.24 -10.35
C GLY A 85 -9.47 20.78 -9.98
N GLY A 86 -8.40 20.30 -10.62
CA GLY A 86 -7.04 20.79 -10.47
C GLY A 86 -6.32 20.47 -9.14
N PHE A 87 -7.02 19.97 -8.13
CA PHE A 87 -6.45 19.67 -6.82
C PHE A 87 -5.73 18.31 -6.77
N TYR A 88 -6.35 17.27 -7.34
CA TYR A 88 -5.80 15.92 -7.25
C TYR A 88 -4.74 15.67 -8.31
N GLU A 89 -3.56 15.27 -7.88
CA GLU A 89 -2.43 14.88 -8.73
C GLU A 89 -1.59 13.80 -8.04
N LEU A 90 -0.73 13.12 -8.80
CA LEU A 90 0.24 12.22 -8.21
C LEU A 90 1.29 13.02 -7.42
N VAL A 91 1.65 12.54 -6.24
CA VAL A 91 2.68 13.15 -5.39
C VAL A 91 4.05 13.09 -6.08
N GLN A 92 4.31 12.02 -6.84
CA GLN A 92 5.54 11.86 -7.60
C GLN A 92 5.49 12.68 -8.89
N LYS A 93 6.50 13.53 -9.10
CA LYS A 93 6.70 14.29 -10.33
C LYS A 93 7.59 13.53 -11.32
N GLU A 94 7.44 13.81 -12.62
CA GLU A 94 8.17 13.15 -13.70
C GLU A 94 9.70 13.29 -13.59
N THR A 95 10.19 14.39 -13.03
CA THR A 95 11.63 14.68 -12.83
C THR A 95 12.20 14.11 -11.53
N ALA A 96 11.56 13.09 -10.95
CA ALA A 96 11.93 12.58 -9.64
C ALA A 96 13.26 11.80 -9.68
N THR A 97 14.14 12.11 -8.73
CA THR A 97 15.33 11.30 -8.42
C THR A 97 14.95 10.12 -7.51
N LYS A 98 15.84 9.15 -7.31
CA LYS A 98 15.60 8.02 -6.38
C LYS A 98 15.17 8.48 -4.99
N ASN A 99 15.76 9.53 -4.46
CA ASN A 99 15.43 10.05 -3.13
C ASN A 99 14.07 10.75 -3.11
N THR A 100 13.71 11.48 -4.18
CA THR A 100 12.40 12.13 -4.30
C THR A 100 11.29 11.13 -4.57
N ILE A 101 11.56 10.02 -5.25
CA ILE A 101 10.63 8.89 -5.41
C ILE A 101 10.30 8.28 -4.04
N ARG A 102 11.32 7.98 -3.24
CA ARG A 102 11.15 7.47 -1.87
C ARG A 102 10.36 8.44 -1.00
N GLN A 103 10.70 9.72 -1.05
CA GLN A 103 9.99 10.75 -0.32
C GLN A 103 8.52 10.86 -0.74
N ALA A 104 8.24 10.86 -2.03
CA ALA A 104 6.88 10.89 -2.57
C ALA A 104 6.06 9.64 -2.15
N PHE A 105 6.70 8.45 -2.15
CA PHE A 105 6.06 7.24 -1.68
C PHE A 105 5.69 7.33 -0.19
N GLN A 106 6.57 7.86 0.65
CA GLN A 106 6.30 8.09 2.07
C GLN A 106 5.22 9.14 2.28
N ASP A 107 5.31 10.27 1.59
CA ASP A 107 4.35 11.36 1.71
C ASP A 107 2.95 10.92 1.32
N ALA A 108 2.81 10.10 0.29
CA ALA A 108 1.52 9.54 -0.12
C ALA A 108 0.83 8.69 0.97
N TYR A 109 1.59 8.17 1.95
CA TYR A 109 1.06 7.36 3.06
C TYR A 109 1.01 8.11 4.41
N TYR A 110 1.87 9.09 4.63
CA TYR A 110 2.04 9.68 5.95
C TYR A 110 1.63 11.15 6.04
N THR A 111 1.62 11.86 4.92
CA THR A 111 1.26 13.26 4.91
C THR A 111 -0.25 13.41 4.81
N ARG A 112 -0.81 14.20 5.72
CA ARG A 112 -2.25 14.52 5.71
C ARG A 112 -2.58 15.38 4.50
N GLY A 113 -3.69 15.08 3.82
CA GLY A 113 -4.21 15.94 2.76
C GLY A 113 -3.31 16.01 1.53
N THR A 114 -2.61 14.91 1.19
CA THR A 114 -1.89 14.88 -0.09
C THR A 114 -2.85 14.93 -1.23
N THR A 115 -2.40 15.52 -2.34
CA THR A 115 -3.15 15.59 -3.61
C THR A 115 -3.53 14.22 -4.19
N GLU A 116 -2.94 13.15 -3.67
CA GLU A 116 -3.22 11.77 -4.10
C GLU A 116 -4.24 11.05 -3.22
N SER A 117 -4.49 11.53 -1.99
CA SER A 117 -5.35 10.87 -1.02
C SER A 117 -6.82 11.25 -1.21
N LEU A 118 -7.65 10.28 -1.60
CA LEU A 118 -9.10 10.47 -1.74
C LEU A 118 -9.86 10.19 -0.44
N ILE A 119 -9.54 9.08 0.21
CA ILE A 119 -10.08 8.71 1.52
C ILE A 119 -8.94 8.19 2.39
N SER A 120 -8.77 8.76 3.57
CA SER A 120 -7.81 8.29 4.55
C SER A 120 -8.45 8.09 5.92
N VAL A 121 -7.99 7.05 6.62
CA VAL A 121 -8.38 6.78 8.00
C VAL A 121 -7.27 7.29 8.91
N ARG A 122 -7.62 8.14 9.86
CA ARG A 122 -6.67 8.65 10.86
C ARG A 122 -6.53 7.63 11.98
N ARG A 123 -5.29 7.24 12.29
CA ARG A 123 -4.94 6.43 13.45
C ARG A 123 -4.05 7.23 14.36
N HIS A 124 -4.52 7.49 15.57
CA HIS A 124 -3.73 8.11 16.64
C HIS A 124 -3.15 6.98 17.49
N PHE A 125 -1.83 6.91 17.58
CA PHE A 125 -1.17 6.03 18.54
C PHE A 125 -1.05 6.76 19.87
N ARG A 126 -1.63 6.19 20.91
CA ARG A 126 -1.52 6.74 22.27
C ARG A 126 -0.06 6.74 22.74
N THR A 127 0.27 7.74 23.48
CA THR A 127 1.50 8.39 23.86
C THR A 127 2.54 7.61 24.67
N ASN A 128 2.42 6.33 24.92
CA ASN A 128 3.33 5.65 25.84
C ASN A 128 4.22 4.64 25.15
N GLY A 129 5.05 5.11 24.24
CA GLY A 129 6.10 4.28 23.71
C GLY A 129 6.18 4.27 22.19
N ILE A 130 7.25 3.72 21.71
CA ILE A 130 7.49 3.33 20.32
C ILE A 130 6.17 2.84 19.75
N SER A 131 5.74 3.43 18.65
CA SER A 131 4.45 3.07 18.07
C SER A 131 4.33 1.56 18.02
N THR A 132 3.21 1.04 18.46
CA THR A 132 2.91 -0.40 18.44
C THR A 132 3.14 -0.99 17.05
N LEU A 133 2.95 -0.17 16.03
CA LEU A 133 3.21 -0.55 14.64
C LEU A 133 4.70 -0.84 14.40
N LEU A 134 5.61 0.04 14.85
CA LEU A 134 7.03 -0.17 14.66
C LEU A 134 7.54 -1.35 15.47
N GLN A 135 7.03 -1.54 16.70
CA GLN A 135 7.31 -2.74 17.49
C GLN A 135 6.79 -3.99 16.79
N SER A 136 5.57 -3.95 16.27
CA SER A 136 5.00 -5.07 15.52
C SER A 136 5.81 -5.41 14.27
N LEU A 137 6.33 -4.41 13.58
CA LEU A 137 7.26 -4.61 12.46
C LEU A 137 8.57 -5.26 12.92
N ARG A 138 9.14 -4.78 14.02
CA ARG A 138 10.37 -5.34 14.60
C ARG A 138 10.17 -6.74 15.20
N TRP A 139 8.99 -7.05 15.71
CA TRP A 139 8.67 -8.35 16.30
C TRP A 139 8.13 -9.37 15.30
N GLY A 140 8.18 -9.04 14.02
CA GLY A 140 7.76 -9.94 12.97
C GLY A 140 6.26 -10.13 12.83
N ALA A 141 5.44 -9.34 13.53
CA ALA A 141 3.99 -9.43 13.40
C ALA A 141 3.46 -8.95 12.05
N TRP A 142 4.27 -8.19 11.32
CA TRP A 142 3.94 -7.61 10.00
C TRP A 142 5.03 -7.93 8.99
N CYS A 143 5.65 -9.08 9.11
CA CYS A 143 6.62 -9.53 8.12
C CYS A 143 5.90 -9.96 6.85
N PRO A 144 6.38 -9.54 5.68
CA PRO A 144 5.92 -10.08 4.43
C PRO A 144 6.26 -11.57 4.33
N THR A 145 5.45 -12.32 3.62
CA THR A 145 5.76 -13.72 3.31
C THR A 145 6.82 -13.81 2.21
N LYS A 146 7.43 -14.98 2.06
CA LYS A 146 8.37 -15.25 0.96
C LYS A 146 7.67 -15.05 -0.39
N GLU A 147 6.45 -15.52 -0.51
CA GLU A 147 5.64 -15.37 -1.74
C GLU A 147 5.43 -13.89 -2.07
N CYS A 148 5.16 -13.05 -1.08
CA CYS A 148 5.05 -11.60 -1.30
C CYS A 148 6.37 -11.00 -1.78
N PHE A 149 7.50 -11.44 -1.26
CA PHE A 149 8.82 -11.03 -1.73
C PHE A 149 9.08 -11.48 -3.17
N ASP A 150 8.73 -12.71 -3.51
CA ASP A 150 8.93 -13.31 -4.83
C ASP A 150 8.10 -12.62 -5.92
N LEU A 151 6.92 -12.09 -5.58
CA LEU A 151 6.04 -11.38 -6.53
C LEU A 151 6.63 -10.07 -7.09
N PHE A 152 7.66 -9.52 -6.48
CA PHE A 152 8.32 -8.34 -7.05
C PHE A 152 9.24 -8.79 -8.20
N PRO A 153 9.10 -8.23 -9.41
CA PRO A 153 9.94 -8.59 -10.53
C PRO A 153 11.36 -8.03 -10.42
N MET A 154 12.19 -8.36 -11.37
CA MET A 154 13.46 -7.69 -11.60
C MET A 154 13.22 -6.28 -12.16
N ALA A 155 14.22 -5.40 -12.10
CA ALA A 155 14.10 -4.01 -12.56
C ALA A 155 13.81 -3.87 -14.06
N ASN A 156 14.12 -4.89 -14.85
CA ASN A 156 13.83 -4.96 -16.28
C ASN A 156 12.45 -5.53 -16.60
N GLY A 157 11.69 -5.94 -15.57
CA GLY A 157 10.35 -6.50 -15.69
C GLY A 157 10.28 -8.03 -15.73
N ASP A 158 11.42 -8.71 -15.81
CA ASP A 158 11.46 -10.19 -15.77
C ASP A 158 11.03 -10.70 -14.39
N ASP A 159 10.44 -11.88 -14.33
CA ASP A 159 10.11 -12.53 -13.09
C ASP A 159 11.36 -12.89 -12.28
N PHE A 160 11.25 -12.78 -10.97
CA PHE A 160 12.29 -13.25 -10.07
C PHE A 160 12.22 -14.79 -9.95
N ASP A 161 13.37 -15.43 -10.11
CA ASP A 161 13.48 -16.88 -10.09
C ASP A 161 14.60 -17.33 -9.15
N TRP A 162 14.27 -18.18 -8.19
CA TRP A 162 15.22 -18.77 -7.25
C TRP A 162 16.11 -19.84 -7.89
N ASP A 163 15.72 -20.42 -9.02
CA ASP A 163 16.52 -21.41 -9.75
C ASP A 163 17.58 -20.72 -10.63
N ASN A 164 17.42 -19.44 -10.91
CA ASN A 164 18.44 -18.64 -11.56
C ASN A 164 19.60 -18.35 -10.59
N PRO A 165 20.83 -18.83 -10.87
CA PRO A 165 21.97 -18.68 -9.96
C PRO A 165 22.37 -17.22 -9.70
N VAL A 166 22.11 -16.32 -10.65
CA VAL A 166 22.38 -14.88 -10.49
C VAL A 166 21.40 -14.27 -9.49
N HIS A 167 20.11 -14.57 -9.62
CA HIS A 167 19.07 -14.10 -8.70
C HIS A 167 19.26 -14.67 -7.30
N LYS A 168 19.55 -15.97 -7.21
CA LYS A 168 19.78 -16.67 -5.95
C LYS A 168 20.97 -16.13 -5.18
N LYS A 169 22.06 -15.78 -5.89
CA LYS A 169 23.27 -15.23 -5.29
C LYS A 169 23.03 -13.86 -4.67
N ASN A 170 22.22 -13.02 -5.33
CA ASN A 170 21.95 -11.65 -4.91
C ASN A 170 20.45 -11.32 -5.04
N PRO A 171 19.59 -11.87 -4.19
CA PRO A 171 18.13 -11.80 -4.35
C PRO A 171 17.55 -10.37 -4.16
N PHE A 172 18.35 -9.42 -3.71
CA PHE A 172 17.94 -8.05 -3.43
C PHE A 172 18.43 -7.03 -4.46
N ILE A 173 19.32 -7.44 -5.37
CA ILE A 173 19.92 -6.54 -6.35
C ILE A 173 19.13 -6.56 -7.65
N ASN A 174 19.04 -5.39 -8.32
CA ASN A 174 18.33 -5.21 -9.58
C ASN A 174 16.85 -5.63 -9.53
N ARG A 175 16.21 -5.49 -8.37
CA ARG A 175 14.78 -5.71 -8.20
C ARG A 175 13.98 -4.45 -8.49
N ASP A 176 12.71 -4.61 -8.75
CA ASP A 176 11.76 -3.52 -8.85
C ASP A 176 11.91 -2.57 -7.64
N PRO A 177 12.02 -1.25 -7.85
CA PRO A 177 12.18 -0.29 -6.74
C PRO A 177 11.09 -0.38 -5.67
N ARG A 178 9.90 -0.84 -6.03
CA ARG A 178 8.80 -1.04 -5.08
C ARG A 178 9.12 -2.08 -4.01
N LEU A 179 10.01 -3.04 -4.29
CA LEU A 179 10.48 -3.99 -3.27
C LEU A 179 11.10 -3.24 -2.10
N CYS A 180 12.09 -2.39 -2.36
CA CYS A 180 12.81 -1.65 -1.32
C CYS A 180 11.93 -0.63 -0.57
N GLU A 181 10.84 -0.16 -1.18
CA GLU A 181 9.88 0.75 -0.53
C GLU A 181 8.79 0.00 0.26
N THR A 182 8.63 -1.29 0.02
CA THR A 182 7.62 -2.14 0.67
C THR A 182 8.23 -3.01 1.76
N ILE A 183 9.43 -3.53 1.53
CA ILE A 183 10.12 -4.50 2.40
C ILE A 183 11.45 -3.89 2.85
N LEU A 184 11.73 -3.98 4.14
CA LEU A 184 13.01 -3.62 4.73
C LEU A 184 13.94 -4.82 4.66
N LEU A 185 15.08 -4.61 4.02
CA LEU A 185 16.11 -5.60 3.81
C LEU A 185 17.35 -5.28 4.66
N ASP A 186 18.19 -6.29 4.86
CA ASP A 186 19.46 -6.08 5.51
C ASP A 186 20.35 -5.11 4.74
N GLY A 187 20.98 -4.18 5.46
CA GLY A 187 21.82 -3.13 4.88
C GLY A 187 21.08 -1.93 4.27
N ASP A 188 19.75 -1.94 4.25
CA ASP A 188 18.96 -0.79 3.78
C ASP A 188 19.15 0.42 4.69
N ASP A 189 19.07 1.62 4.09
CA ASP A 189 18.97 2.85 4.88
C ASP A 189 17.60 2.93 5.54
N PHE A 190 17.60 2.98 6.86
CA PHE A 190 16.40 3.09 7.65
C PHE A 190 16.66 3.88 8.93
N GLN A 191 15.93 4.94 9.15
CA GLN A 191 16.01 5.76 10.36
C GLN A 191 17.35 6.42 10.60
N GLY A 192 18.04 6.79 9.52
CA GLY A 192 19.35 7.44 9.56
C GLY A 192 20.51 6.51 9.90
N ARG A 193 20.31 5.20 9.79
CA ARG A 193 21.36 4.16 9.90
C ARG A 193 21.07 3.00 8.97
N LYS A 194 21.99 2.07 8.84
CA LYS A 194 21.75 0.81 8.17
C LYS A 194 20.86 -0.12 9.02
N ALA A 195 19.90 -0.76 8.38
CA ALA A 195 19.13 -1.83 8.99
C ALA A 195 19.99 -3.08 9.14
N GLU A 196 19.89 -3.74 10.28
CA GLU A 196 20.61 -4.96 10.61
C GLU A 196 19.60 -6.03 11.02
N VAL A 197 19.00 -6.67 10.03
CA VAL A 197 17.90 -7.65 10.23
C VAL A 197 18.39 -9.11 10.19
N PHE A 198 19.69 -9.33 10.18
CA PHE A 198 20.29 -10.66 10.15
C PHE A 198 20.30 -11.34 11.52
N LYS A 199 20.24 -12.65 11.49
CA LYS A 199 20.34 -13.52 12.67
C LYS A 199 21.82 -13.79 12.99
N GLU A 200 22.11 -13.92 14.28
CA GLU A 200 23.41 -14.40 14.74
C GLU A 200 23.70 -15.80 14.18
N ASP A 201 24.90 -16.02 13.64
CA ASP A 201 25.39 -17.36 13.39
C ASP A 201 25.88 -17.98 14.69
N ALA A 202 25.24 -19.07 15.11
CA ALA A 202 25.59 -19.75 16.34
C ALA A 202 27.04 -20.31 16.35
N ASN A 203 27.57 -20.60 15.14
CA ASN A 203 28.90 -21.20 14.97
C ASN A 203 29.99 -20.13 14.76
N ASP A 204 29.62 -18.93 14.33
CA ASP A 204 30.56 -17.84 14.05
C ASP A 204 30.03 -16.48 14.54
N LYS A 205 29.73 -16.41 15.81
CA LYS A 205 29.20 -15.19 16.46
C LYS A 205 30.12 -13.97 16.35
N LYS A 206 31.42 -14.19 16.16
CA LYS A 206 32.40 -13.11 16.06
C LYS A 206 32.26 -12.35 14.75
N ASN A 207 32.10 -13.07 13.64
CA ASN A 207 31.99 -12.49 12.30
C ASN A 207 30.55 -12.20 11.92
N TYR A 208 29.59 -12.92 12.47
CA TYR A 208 28.16 -12.75 12.28
C TYR A 208 27.44 -12.54 13.60
N PRO A 209 27.70 -11.41 14.27
CA PRO A 209 27.00 -11.07 15.49
C PRO A 209 25.53 -10.78 15.19
N LYS A 210 24.71 -10.85 16.21
CA LYS A 210 23.28 -10.52 16.09
C LYS A 210 23.08 -9.10 15.61
N GLY A 211 22.28 -8.91 14.54
CA GLY A 211 21.92 -7.59 14.02
C GLY A 211 21.13 -6.76 15.03
N ALA A 212 21.29 -5.42 14.98
CA ALA A 212 20.67 -4.51 15.94
C ALA A 212 19.14 -4.47 15.84
N ASP A 213 18.57 -4.76 14.68
CA ASP A 213 17.13 -4.82 14.42
C ASP A 213 16.56 -6.23 14.63
N TRP A 214 17.42 -7.19 14.79
CA TRP A 214 17.06 -8.51 15.32
C TRP A 214 16.73 -8.37 16.79
N ASN A 215 15.58 -8.84 17.23
CA ASN A 215 15.07 -8.58 18.56
C ASN A 215 16.03 -8.99 19.67
N LYS A 216 16.52 -8.00 20.43
CA LYS A 216 17.45 -8.19 21.54
C LYS A 216 16.80 -8.75 22.81
N ASN A 217 15.48 -8.56 22.98
CA ASN A 217 14.83 -8.71 24.27
C ASN A 217 13.85 -9.86 24.32
N ASN A 218 13.73 -10.65 23.28
CA ASN A 218 12.73 -11.70 23.28
C ASN A 218 13.36 -13.08 23.21
N LEU A 219 13.26 -13.76 24.30
CA LEU A 219 13.42 -15.19 24.39
C LEU A 219 12.36 -15.96 23.58
N ASP A 220 11.30 -15.25 23.20
CA ASP A 220 10.28 -15.77 22.30
C ASP A 220 10.70 -15.60 20.85
N SER A 221 10.87 -16.71 20.20
CA SER A 221 11.26 -16.98 18.82
C SER A 221 10.44 -16.28 17.70
N LYS A 222 9.74 -15.20 17.98
CA LYS A 222 8.73 -14.62 17.10
C LYS A 222 9.19 -13.41 16.29
N SER A 223 10.42 -12.98 16.42
CA SER A 223 10.89 -11.78 15.78
C SER A 223 11.69 -12.10 14.53
N LEU A 224 11.30 -11.50 13.44
CA LEU A 224 12.02 -11.46 12.14
C LEU A 224 12.66 -12.80 11.74
N SER A 225 11.95 -13.89 11.94
CA SER A 225 12.43 -15.23 11.59
C SER A 225 12.80 -15.40 10.12
N THR A 226 12.37 -14.47 9.27
CA THR A 226 12.56 -14.50 7.82
C THR A 226 13.70 -13.62 7.32
N GLY A 227 14.29 -12.76 8.17
CA GLY A 227 15.31 -11.79 7.75
C GLY A 227 14.77 -10.63 6.88
N ILE A 228 13.46 -10.51 6.73
CA ILE A 228 12.79 -9.43 6.02
C ILE A 228 11.72 -8.80 6.90
N ALA A 229 11.54 -7.49 6.82
CA ALA A 229 10.56 -6.75 7.61
C ALA A 229 9.66 -5.88 6.71
N GLY A 230 8.47 -5.56 7.20
CA GLY A 230 7.61 -4.60 6.51
C GLY A 230 8.17 -3.18 6.62
N ARG A 231 8.27 -2.47 5.50
CA ARG A 231 8.72 -1.07 5.43
C ARG A 231 7.60 -0.12 5.08
N LYS A 232 6.69 -0.53 4.24
CA LYS A 232 5.70 0.32 3.58
C LYS A 232 4.94 1.27 4.51
N PHE A 233 4.66 0.85 5.73
CA PHE A 233 3.94 1.65 6.72
C PHE A 233 4.81 2.09 7.89
N ALA A 234 6.12 1.90 7.80
CA ALA A 234 7.08 2.40 8.76
C ALA A 234 7.66 3.72 8.27
N LEU A 235 7.42 4.80 9.00
CA LEU A 235 7.95 6.11 8.64
C LEU A 235 9.48 6.12 8.79
N ASP A 236 10.17 6.27 7.68
CA ASP A 236 11.64 6.30 7.64
C ASP A 236 12.16 7.73 7.87
N ARG A 237 11.84 8.29 9.02
CA ARG A 237 12.30 9.61 9.45
C ARG A 237 12.73 9.53 10.91
N LYS A 238 14.00 9.74 11.17
CA LYS A 238 14.58 9.68 12.52
C LYS A 238 13.83 10.62 13.47
N GLY A 239 13.33 10.06 14.58
CA GLY A 239 12.63 10.81 15.62
C GLY A 239 11.17 11.14 15.34
N GLU A 240 10.65 10.90 14.14
CA GLU A 240 9.27 11.26 13.78
C GLU A 240 8.21 10.20 14.06
N TYR A 241 8.56 9.04 14.56
CA TYR A 241 7.52 8.01 14.79
C TYR A 241 6.76 8.15 16.10
N ASN A 242 7.38 8.80 17.07
CA ASN A 242 6.77 8.94 18.37
C ASN A 242 5.68 9.99 18.27
N ASN A 243 4.44 9.61 18.60
CA ASN A 243 3.29 10.49 18.69
C ASN A 243 2.77 11.05 17.35
N ARG A 244 3.17 10.52 16.22
CA ARG A 244 2.66 10.97 14.93
C ARG A 244 1.34 10.28 14.60
N VAL A 245 0.36 11.06 14.15
CA VAL A 245 -0.87 10.54 13.56
C VAL A 245 -0.53 9.91 12.22
N ILE A 246 -0.87 8.64 12.05
CA ILE A 246 -0.76 7.95 10.77
C ILE A 246 -2.05 8.14 9.99
N HIS A 247 -1.91 8.56 8.74
CA HIS A 247 -3.00 8.63 7.78
C HIS A 247 -2.94 7.37 6.93
N TRP A 248 -3.89 6.47 7.15
CA TRP A 248 -3.99 5.25 6.38
C TRP A 248 -4.80 5.52 5.11
N PRO A 249 -4.19 5.57 3.92
CA PRO A 249 -4.91 5.86 2.69
C PRO A 249 -5.75 4.65 2.29
N TYR A 250 -7.05 4.78 2.43
CA TYR A 250 -8.01 3.76 2.01
C TYR A 250 -8.24 3.79 0.50
N LEU A 251 -8.40 4.99 -0.06
CA LEU A 251 -8.49 5.22 -1.49
C LEU A 251 -7.47 6.28 -1.92
N ARG A 252 -6.73 5.97 -2.98
CA ARG A 252 -5.73 6.85 -3.58
C ARG A 252 -5.95 6.94 -5.09
N LEU A 253 -5.64 8.10 -5.66
CA LEU A 253 -5.72 8.38 -7.08
C LEU A 253 -4.96 7.36 -7.94
N LEU A 254 -3.72 7.02 -7.56
CA LEU A 254 -2.87 6.07 -8.27
C LEU A 254 -3.58 4.73 -8.53
N LYS A 255 -4.38 4.25 -7.57
CA LYS A 255 -5.12 2.99 -7.74
C LYS A 255 -6.06 3.02 -8.92
N TYR A 256 -6.74 4.14 -9.13
CA TYR A 256 -7.70 4.30 -10.24
C TYR A 256 -7.01 4.48 -11.57
N ILE A 257 -5.89 5.21 -11.61
CA ILE A 257 -5.07 5.32 -12.83
C ILE A 257 -4.63 3.93 -13.29
N LEU A 258 -4.11 3.10 -12.39
CA LEU A 258 -3.69 1.73 -12.72
C LEU A 258 -4.84 0.81 -13.13
N LEU A 259 -6.03 0.99 -12.55
CA LEU A 259 -7.21 0.20 -12.93
C LEU A 259 -7.69 0.52 -14.34
N MET A 260 -7.62 1.78 -14.76
CA MET A 260 -8.04 2.19 -16.10
C MET A 260 -7.04 1.86 -17.21
N GLN A 261 -5.78 1.58 -16.86
CA GLN A 261 -4.76 1.14 -17.83
C GLN A 261 -4.87 -0.34 -18.21
N ARG A 262 -5.64 -1.13 -17.46
CA ARG A 262 -5.82 -2.58 -17.67
C ARG A 262 -7.01 -2.94 -18.57
N HIS A 263 -7.76 -1.96 -18.99
CA HIS A 263 -8.95 -2.07 -19.85
C HIS A 263 -8.81 -1.15 -21.08
#